data_3e0ac79064850f336ffbba12f4992649
#
_entry.id   3e0ac79064850f336ffbba12f4992649
#
_cell.length_a   1.000
_cell.length_b   1.000
_cell.length_c   1.000
_cell.angle_alpha   90.00
_cell.angle_beta   90.00
_cell.angle_gamma   90.00
#
_symmetry.space_group_name_H-M   'P 1'
#
loop_
_entity.id
_entity.type
_entity.pdbx_description
1 polymer ?
#
loop_
_entity_poly.entity_id
_entity_poly.type
_entity_poly.pdbx_seq_one_letter_code
_entity_poly.pdbx_strand_id
1 'polypeptide(L)'
;MTVIMAMAAVMTIASCGNANAKNDENTQKKTKTQSVATVKAKELNATEFNATVYDMTKEGLKYLGDKPAIVDFTATWCGPCQRIAPILDELAKEYEGKISVYKVDIDKNEELARAFGISSIPAILYIPLNGEPTMTVGSRDKAKFKNEVETILLVK
;
A
#
# COMPACT_ATOMS: atom_id res chain seq x y z
N MET A 1 51.04 21.70 -24.36
CA MET A 1 52.41 21.18 -24.20
C MET A 1 52.26 19.78 -23.61
N THR A 2 52.67 18.85 -24.46
CA THR A 2 53.38 17.59 -24.25
C THR A 2 52.52 16.42 -23.81
N VAL A 3 51.95 15.59 -24.66
CA VAL A 3 52.46 14.52 -25.54
C VAL A 3 53.33 13.47 -24.77
N ILE A 4 52.96 12.24 -24.89
CA ILE A 4 53.75 11.03 -25.20
C ILE A 4 52.99 9.81 -24.64
N MET A 5 52.40 8.99 -25.54
CA MET A 5 52.88 7.79 -26.22
C MET A 5 53.14 6.59 -25.28
N ALA A 6 52.37 5.59 -25.41
CA ALA A 6 52.45 4.34 -26.23
C ALA A 6 53.09 3.17 -25.46
N MET A 7 52.54 2.03 -25.43
CA MET A 7 52.95 0.86 -26.16
C MET A 7 52.14 -0.39 -25.80
N ALA A 8 51.85 -1.08 -26.84
CA ALA A 8 51.21 -2.37 -26.90
C ALA A 8 52.11 -3.53 -26.41
N ALA A 9 51.51 -4.59 -25.91
CA ALA A 9 52.10 -5.93 -26.01
C ALA A 9 50.99 -6.97 -26.14
N VAL A 10 50.95 -7.56 -27.30
CA VAL A 10 50.22 -8.75 -27.67
C VAL A 10 51.00 -9.96 -27.12
N MET A 11 50.31 -10.92 -26.48
CA MET A 11 50.82 -12.28 -26.38
C MET A 11 49.67 -13.28 -26.46
N THR A 12 49.61 -13.94 -27.60
CA THR A 12 48.85 -15.13 -27.89
C THR A 12 49.56 -16.35 -27.30
N ILE A 13 48.82 -17.20 -26.59
CA ILE A 13 49.19 -18.61 -26.49
C ILE A 13 47.93 -19.45 -26.65
N ALA A 14 47.91 -20.24 -27.72
CA ALA A 14 46.98 -21.31 -27.94
C ALA A 14 47.49 -22.57 -27.21
N SER A 15 46.60 -23.31 -26.57
CA SER A 15 46.80 -24.74 -26.38
C SER A 15 45.47 -25.47 -26.20
N CYS A 16 45.29 -26.47 -27.04
CA CYS A 16 44.19 -27.43 -27.06
C CYS A 16 44.27 -28.39 -25.87
N GLY A 17 43.12 -28.86 -25.42
CA GLY A 17 43.01 -29.96 -24.46
C GLY A 17 41.56 -30.38 -24.25
N ASN A 18 41.20 -31.46 -24.88
CA ASN A 18 39.92 -32.17 -24.95
C ASN A 18 39.45 -32.75 -23.61
N ALA A 19 38.14 -32.85 -23.41
CA ALA A 19 37.32 -33.98 -22.94
C ALA A 19 36.24 -33.58 -21.87
N ASN A 20 35.02 -33.58 -22.36
CA ASN A 20 33.86 -34.29 -21.86
C ASN A 20 33.61 -34.37 -20.34
N ALA A 21 32.64 -33.59 -19.85
CA ALA A 21 31.67 -34.02 -18.81
C ALA A 21 30.45 -33.11 -18.83
N LYS A 22 29.31 -33.74 -18.98
CA LYS A 22 27.97 -33.16 -18.79
C LYS A 22 27.87 -32.54 -17.42
N ASN A 23 27.39 -31.31 -17.32
CA ASN A 23 26.57 -30.91 -16.21
C ASN A 23 25.74 -29.70 -16.61
N ASP A 24 24.49 -29.81 -16.24
CA ASP A 24 23.38 -28.94 -16.49
C ASP A 24 23.66 -27.49 -16.13
N GLU A 25 23.68 -26.64 -17.12
CA GLU A 25 23.70 -25.19 -16.98
C GLU A 25 22.28 -24.71 -16.75
N ASN A 26 21.88 -24.72 -15.48
CA ASN A 26 20.68 -24.04 -15.03
C ASN A 26 20.93 -22.52 -15.05
N THR A 27 20.88 -21.95 -16.24
CA THR A 27 20.85 -20.51 -16.45
C THR A 27 19.55 -19.98 -15.87
N GLN A 28 19.55 -19.61 -14.60
CA GLN A 28 18.51 -18.82 -14.00
C GLN A 28 18.50 -17.45 -14.67
N LYS A 29 17.79 -17.38 -15.78
CA LYS A 29 17.31 -16.13 -16.37
C LYS A 29 16.39 -15.48 -15.33
N LYS A 30 16.95 -14.59 -14.54
CA LYS A 30 16.25 -13.74 -13.58
C LYS A 30 15.30 -12.86 -14.36
N THR A 31 14.18 -13.45 -14.76
CA THR A 31 13.04 -12.71 -15.30
C THR A 31 12.59 -11.77 -14.20
N LYS A 32 12.85 -10.50 -14.37
CA LYS A 32 12.33 -9.42 -13.57
C LYS A 32 10.83 -9.40 -13.83
N THR A 33 10.10 -10.27 -13.12
CA THR A 33 8.65 -10.22 -13.04
C THR A 33 8.35 -8.87 -12.39
N GLN A 34 8.00 -7.89 -13.21
CA GLN A 34 7.30 -6.73 -12.74
C GLN A 34 6.00 -7.29 -12.15
N SER A 35 5.96 -7.42 -10.83
CA SER A 35 4.71 -7.63 -10.13
C SER A 35 3.84 -6.44 -10.49
N VAL A 36 2.80 -6.67 -11.27
CA VAL A 36 1.68 -5.74 -11.37
C VAL A 36 1.20 -5.60 -9.94
N ALA A 37 1.59 -4.52 -9.28
CA ALA A 37 1.17 -4.22 -7.92
C ALA A 37 -0.36 -4.12 -7.97
N THR A 38 -1.04 -5.15 -7.50
CA THR A 38 -2.50 -5.14 -7.39
C THR A 38 -2.83 -4.06 -6.37
N VAL A 39 -3.42 -2.96 -6.83
CA VAL A 39 -3.86 -1.88 -5.95
C VAL A 39 -4.86 -2.46 -4.96
N LYS A 40 -4.53 -2.39 -3.70
CA LYS A 40 -5.34 -2.90 -2.57
C LYS A 40 -5.35 -1.87 -1.47
N ALA A 41 -6.32 -2.00 -0.57
CA ALA A 41 -6.30 -1.25 0.67
C ALA A 41 -5.01 -1.55 1.45
N LYS A 42 -4.26 -0.50 1.80
CA LYS A 42 -2.98 -0.63 2.52
C LYS A 42 -3.22 -0.82 4.01
N GLU A 43 -2.67 -1.88 4.61
CA GLU A 43 -2.67 -2.02 6.08
C GLU A 43 -1.68 -1.04 6.69
N LEU A 44 -2.11 -0.36 7.76
CA LEU A 44 -1.29 0.58 8.53
C LEU A 44 -1.20 0.13 9.98
N ASN A 45 0.01 0.19 10.54
CA ASN A 45 0.21 0.20 11.99
C ASN A 45 0.13 1.64 12.54
N ALA A 46 0.17 1.80 13.87
CA ALA A 46 0.05 3.11 14.53
C ALA A 46 1.11 4.12 14.07
N THR A 47 2.36 3.68 13.87
CA THR A 47 3.45 4.55 13.39
C THR A 47 3.18 5.03 11.96
N GLU A 48 2.79 4.13 11.08
CA GLU A 48 2.45 4.47 9.70
C GLU A 48 1.20 5.35 9.63
N PHE A 49 0.19 5.09 10.47
CA PHE A 49 -1.00 5.90 10.57
C PHE A 49 -0.65 7.35 10.96
N ASN A 50 0.19 7.51 11.99
CA ASN A 50 0.66 8.84 12.45
C ASN A 50 1.49 9.58 11.39
N ALA A 51 2.17 8.87 10.51
CA ALA A 51 2.95 9.47 9.43
C ALA A 51 2.14 9.74 8.16
N THR A 52 0.96 9.10 8.00
CA THR A 52 0.24 9.08 6.71
C THR A 52 -1.15 9.71 6.80
N VAL A 53 -1.85 9.51 7.91
CA VAL A 53 -3.25 9.91 8.07
C VAL A 53 -3.38 11.10 9.00
N TYR A 54 -3.09 10.93 10.28
CA TYR A 54 -3.14 11.97 11.29
C TYR A 54 -1.95 11.85 12.24
N ASP A 55 -1.25 12.95 12.50
CA ASP A 55 -0.23 12.99 13.55
C ASP A 55 -0.92 13.14 14.92
N MET A 56 -1.14 11.99 15.58
CA MET A 56 -1.80 11.91 16.89
C MET A 56 -0.93 12.48 18.03
N THR A 57 0.32 12.85 17.76
CA THR A 57 1.23 13.45 18.76
C THR A 57 1.06 14.96 18.90
N LYS A 58 0.33 15.58 17.97
CA LYS A 58 0.10 17.02 17.92
C LYS A 58 -1.32 17.39 18.31
N GLU A 59 -1.48 18.56 18.89
CA GLU A 59 -2.79 19.13 19.11
C GLU A 59 -3.46 19.50 17.79
N GLY A 60 -4.73 19.10 17.66
CA GLY A 60 -5.53 19.33 16.45
C GLY A 60 -5.24 18.28 15.38
N LEU A 61 -6.25 17.45 15.10
CA LEU A 61 -6.16 16.42 14.05
C LEU A 61 -6.12 17.07 12.66
N LYS A 62 -4.92 17.24 12.13
CA LYS A 62 -4.73 17.67 10.75
C LYS A 62 -4.47 16.46 9.88
N TYR A 63 -5.30 16.28 8.85
CA TYR A 63 -5.07 15.25 7.85
C TYR A 63 -3.78 15.51 7.06
N LEU A 64 -2.96 14.46 6.90
CA LEU A 64 -1.63 14.54 6.28
C LEU A 64 -1.61 14.10 4.81
N GLY A 65 -2.69 13.45 4.33
CA GLY A 65 -2.75 12.94 2.97
C GLY A 65 -2.98 14.03 1.92
N ASP A 66 -2.58 13.72 0.70
CA ASP A 66 -2.77 14.56 -0.50
C ASP A 66 -4.08 14.26 -1.26
N LYS A 67 -4.80 13.21 -0.85
CA LYS A 67 -6.07 12.74 -1.42
C LYS A 67 -7.04 12.40 -0.32
N PRO A 68 -8.37 12.47 -0.57
CA PRO A 68 -9.34 11.96 0.38
C PRO A 68 -9.05 10.51 0.73
N ALA A 69 -9.41 10.06 1.92
CA ALA A 69 -9.11 8.70 2.35
C ALA A 69 -10.30 7.98 2.99
N ILE A 70 -10.26 6.65 2.90
CA ILE A 70 -11.04 5.72 3.71
C ILE A 70 -10.07 5.01 4.65
N VAL A 71 -10.44 4.90 5.93
CA VAL A 71 -9.76 4.04 6.90
C VAL A 71 -10.77 3.05 7.46
N ASP A 72 -10.54 1.75 7.23
CA ASP A 72 -11.32 0.65 7.78
C ASP A 72 -10.67 0.14 9.08
N PHE A 73 -11.35 0.36 10.20
CA PHE A 73 -10.98 -0.27 11.47
C PHE A 73 -11.60 -1.68 11.52
N THR A 74 -10.75 -2.67 11.56
CA THR A 74 -11.07 -4.07 11.32
C THR A 74 -10.39 -5.00 12.34
N ALA A 75 -10.74 -6.29 12.33
CA ALA A 75 -10.01 -7.34 13.03
C ALA A 75 -10.14 -8.66 12.29
N THR A 76 -9.17 -9.56 12.50
CA THR A 76 -9.11 -10.85 11.80
C THR A 76 -10.28 -11.78 12.12
N TRP A 77 -10.83 -11.71 13.34
CA TRP A 77 -11.98 -12.50 13.81
C TRP A 77 -13.34 -11.93 13.41
N CYS A 78 -13.37 -10.72 12.83
CA CYS A 78 -14.62 -10.03 12.50
C CYS A 78 -15.19 -10.51 11.17
N GLY A 79 -16.19 -11.37 11.19
CA GLY A 79 -16.84 -11.87 9.99
C GLY A 79 -17.43 -10.78 9.06
N PRO A 80 -18.16 -9.77 9.58
CA PRO A 80 -18.62 -8.65 8.77
C PRO A 80 -17.49 -7.86 8.10
N CYS A 81 -16.35 -7.70 8.78
CA CYS A 81 -15.17 -7.02 8.22
C CYS A 81 -14.57 -7.81 7.04
N GLN A 82 -14.49 -9.13 7.18
CA GLN A 82 -13.99 -10.00 6.10
C GLN A 82 -14.85 -9.92 4.84
N ARG A 83 -16.17 -9.68 4.97
CA ARG A 83 -17.07 -9.53 3.82
C ARG A 83 -16.85 -8.22 3.06
N ILE A 84 -16.48 -7.15 3.74
CA ILE A 84 -16.25 -5.84 3.09
C ILE A 84 -14.81 -5.67 2.62
N ALA A 85 -13.85 -6.43 3.13
CA ALA A 85 -12.45 -6.32 2.74
C ALA A 85 -12.21 -6.41 1.21
N PRO A 86 -12.80 -7.38 0.46
CA PRO A 86 -12.65 -7.41 -0.99
C PRO A 86 -13.32 -6.20 -1.67
N ILE A 87 -14.41 -5.67 -1.12
CA ILE A 87 -15.07 -4.47 -1.66
C ILE A 87 -14.13 -3.25 -1.54
N LEU A 88 -13.47 -3.11 -0.40
CA LEU A 88 -12.50 -2.02 -0.18
C LEU A 88 -11.27 -2.14 -1.09
N ASP A 89 -10.80 -3.37 -1.36
CA ASP A 89 -9.73 -3.61 -2.33
C ASP A 89 -10.18 -3.24 -3.76
N GLU A 90 -11.43 -3.54 -4.13
CA GLU A 90 -12.00 -3.12 -5.42
C GLU A 90 -12.15 -1.59 -5.51
N LEU A 91 -12.57 -0.92 -4.44
CA LEU A 91 -12.66 0.54 -4.40
C LEU A 91 -11.28 1.19 -4.50
N ALA A 92 -10.26 0.66 -3.82
CA ALA A 92 -8.89 1.13 -3.94
C ALA A 92 -8.41 1.11 -5.40
N LYS A 93 -8.78 0.07 -6.15
CA LYS A 93 -8.48 -0.06 -7.58
C LYS A 93 -9.34 0.87 -8.45
N GLU A 94 -10.66 0.90 -8.20
CA GLU A 94 -11.62 1.68 -9.01
C GLU A 94 -11.37 3.20 -8.90
N TYR A 95 -11.00 3.66 -7.70
CA TYR A 95 -10.69 5.06 -7.41
C TYR A 95 -9.18 5.33 -7.29
N GLU A 96 -8.35 4.50 -7.94
CA GLU A 96 -6.90 4.70 -7.95
C GLU A 96 -6.53 6.13 -8.39
N GLY A 97 -5.63 6.75 -7.63
CA GLY A 97 -5.23 8.14 -7.88
C GLY A 97 -6.21 9.21 -7.38
N LYS A 98 -7.46 8.85 -7.03
CA LYS A 98 -8.49 9.79 -6.54
C LYS A 98 -8.66 9.75 -5.03
N ILE A 99 -8.61 8.56 -4.43
CA ILE A 99 -8.68 8.36 -2.99
C ILE A 99 -7.57 7.41 -2.52
N SER A 100 -7.31 7.43 -1.23
CA SER A 100 -6.49 6.42 -0.54
C SER A 100 -7.39 5.50 0.29
N VAL A 101 -7.09 4.18 0.32
CA VAL A 101 -7.85 3.22 1.13
C VAL A 101 -6.89 2.51 2.06
N TYR A 102 -7.14 2.60 3.35
CA TYR A 102 -6.34 2.05 4.42
C TYR A 102 -7.14 1.06 5.28
N LYS A 103 -6.43 0.12 5.91
CA LYS A 103 -6.97 -0.80 6.93
C LYS A 103 -6.14 -0.68 8.20
N VAL A 104 -6.79 -0.71 9.35
CA VAL A 104 -6.17 -0.70 10.67
C VAL A 104 -6.75 -1.86 11.48
N ASP A 105 -5.90 -2.81 11.82
CA ASP A 105 -6.26 -3.91 12.72
C ASP A 105 -6.30 -3.39 14.17
N ILE A 106 -7.48 -3.39 14.79
CA ILE A 106 -7.69 -2.82 16.12
C ILE A 106 -6.99 -3.61 17.23
N ASP A 107 -6.78 -4.91 17.04
CA ASP A 107 -6.10 -5.76 18.03
C ASP A 107 -4.59 -5.45 18.07
N LYS A 108 -4.03 -5.02 16.93
CA LYS A 108 -2.63 -4.61 16.83
C LYS A 108 -2.42 -3.12 17.14
N ASN A 109 -3.49 -2.33 17.12
CA ASN A 109 -3.45 -0.86 17.22
C ASN A 109 -4.53 -0.35 18.19
N GLU A 110 -4.56 -0.90 19.41
CA GLU A 110 -5.57 -0.56 20.42
C GLU A 110 -5.57 0.94 20.78
N GLU A 111 -4.41 1.60 20.70
CA GLU A 111 -4.31 3.03 20.97
C GLU A 111 -5.11 3.85 19.95
N LEU A 112 -5.02 3.48 18.67
CA LEU A 112 -5.81 4.12 17.62
C LEU A 112 -7.29 3.84 17.81
N ALA A 113 -7.66 2.59 18.10
CA ALA A 113 -9.05 2.23 18.34
C ALA A 113 -9.66 3.06 19.49
N ARG A 114 -8.92 3.24 20.59
CA ARG A 114 -9.34 4.09 21.71
C ARG A 114 -9.42 5.56 21.34
N ALA A 115 -8.41 6.09 20.63
CA ALA A 115 -8.36 7.49 20.22
C ALA A 115 -9.52 7.89 19.30
N PHE A 116 -9.92 6.97 18.40
CA PHE A 116 -11.09 7.17 17.52
C PHE A 116 -12.41 6.69 18.09
N GLY A 117 -12.44 6.25 19.36
CA GLY A 117 -13.66 5.78 20.03
C GLY A 117 -14.31 4.57 19.36
N ILE A 118 -13.50 3.67 18.79
CA ILE A 118 -14.01 2.49 18.07
C ILE A 118 -14.60 1.50 19.08
N SER A 119 -15.92 1.45 19.15
CA SER A 119 -16.68 0.55 20.03
C SER A 119 -17.28 -0.65 19.29
N SER A 120 -17.31 -0.61 17.97
CA SER A 120 -17.88 -1.66 17.14
C SER A 120 -17.25 -1.67 15.75
N ILE A 121 -17.04 -2.85 15.17
CA ILE A 121 -16.41 -3.02 13.85
C ILE A 121 -17.29 -3.83 12.88
N PRO A 122 -17.14 -3.64 11.56
CA PRO A 122 -16.25 -2.67 10.93
C PRO A 122 -16.66 -1.22 11.20
N ALA A 123 -15.69 -0.33 11.42
CA ALA A 123 -15.90 1.11 11.53
C ALA A 123 -15.10 1.79 10.42
N ILE A 124 -15.78 2.60 9.62
CA ILE A 124 -15.22 3.21 8.41
C ILE A 124 -15.13 4.71 8.61
N LEU A 125 -13.92 5.23 8.59
CA LEU A 125 -13.63 6.65 8.66
C LEU A 125 -13.42 7.20 7.24
N TYR A 126 -14.25 8.15 6.84
CA TYR A 126 -14.13 8.91 5.60
C TYR A 126 -13.47 10.24 5.90
N ILE A 127 -12.39 10.55 5.21
CA ILE A 127 -11.58 11.75 5.42
C ILE A 127 -11.58 12.55 4.11
N PRO A 128 -12.42 13.57 3.95
CA PRO A 128 -12.36 14.46 2.80
C PRO A 128 -11.14 15.39 2.90
N LEU A 129 -10.65 15.92 1.77
CA LEU A 129 -9.61 16.96 1.79
C LEU A 129 -10.09 18.26 2.41
N ASN A 130 -11.38 18.57 2.23
CA ASN A 130 -12.02 19.75 2.77
C ASN A 130 -13.28 19.31 3.52
N GLY A 131 -13.40 19.71 4.78
CA GLY A 131 -14.54 19.35 5.63
C GLY A 131 -14.16 18.39 6.76
N GLU A 132 -15.17 18.02 7.53
CA GLU A 132 -14.99 17.18 8.70
C GLU A 132 -14.99 15.68 8.33
N PRO A 133 -14.13 14.88 8.97
CA PRO A 133 -14.15 13.44 8.79
C PRO A 133 -15.47 12.85 9.32
N THR A 134 -15.95 11.80 8.65
CA THR A 134 -17.20 11.12 9.00
C THR A 134 -16.93 9.67 9.33
N MET A 135 -17.38 9.22 10.50
CA MET A 135 -17.32 7.82 10.92
C MET A 135 -18.65 7.13 10.69
N THR A 136 -18.61 5.94 10.10
CA THR A 136 -19.79 5.08 9.94
C THR A 136 -19.48 3.67 10.45
N VAL A 137 -20.46 3.00 11.04
CA VAL A 137 -20.28 1.67 11.64
C VAL A 137 -21.14 0.63 10.92
N GLY A 138 -20.63 -0.58 10.82
CA GLY A 138 -21.33 -1.73 10.27
C GLY A 138 -20.99 -2.04 8.81
N SER A 139 -21.27 -3.26 8.39
CA SER A 139 -21.07 -3.74 7.04
C SER A 139 -22.05 -3.11 6.06
N ARG A 140 -21.61 -2.88 4.83
CA ARG A 140 -22.43 -2.36 3.73
C ARG A 140 -22.00 -2.95 2.40
N ASP A 141 -22.87 -2.84 1.41
CA ASP A 141 -22.60 -3.30 0.05
C ASP A 141 -21.73 -2.30 -0.74
N LYS A 142 -21.25 -2.73 -1.89
CA LYS A 142 -20.40 -1.93 -2.78
C LYS A 142 -21.11 -0.66 -3.28
N ALA A 143 -22.40 -0.73 -3.57
CA ALA A 143 -23.15 0.41 -4.10
C ALA A 143 -23.22 1.53 -3.05
N LYS A 144 -23.46 1.17 -1.78
CA LYS A 144 -23.46 2.12 -0.70
C LYS A 144 -22.07 2.72 -0.44
N PHE A 145 -21.02 1.91 -0.47
CA PHE A 145 -19.65 2.44 -0.39
C PHE A 145 -19.33 3.44 -1.51
N LYS A 146 -19.69 3.14 -2.74
CA LYS A 146 -19.49 4.06 -3.86
C LYS A 146 -20.24 5.38 -3.67
N ASN A 147 -21.49 5.30 -3.26
CA ASN A 147 -22.26 6.50 -2.95
C ASN A 147 -21.60 7.35 -1.84
N GLU A 148 -21.11 6.71 -0.76
CA GLU A 148 -20.42 7.41 0.32
C GLU A 148 -19.10 8.04 -0.16
N VAL A 149 -18.33 7.35 -1.02
CA VAL A 149 -17.13 7.92 -1.66
C VAL A 149 -17.48 9.18 -2.47
N GLU A 150 -18.51 9.12 -3.28
CA GLU A 150 -18.89 10.22 -4.16
C GLU A 150 -19.51 11.40 -3.39
N THR A 151 -20.29 11.12 -2.34
CA THR A 151 -21.03 12.16 -1.59
C THR A 151 -20.25 12.73 -0.39
N ILE A 152 -19.25 12.03 0.13
CA ILE A 152 -18.46 12.48 1.27
C ILE A 152 -17.04 12.90 0.84
N LEU A 153 -16.39 12.10 0.00
CA LEU A 153 -14.99 12.28 -0.32
C LEU A 153 -14.74 13.10 -1.59
N LEU A 154 -15.56 12.93 -2.61
CA LEU A 154 -15.35 13.51 -3.95
C LEU A 154 -16.31 14.68 -4.25
N VAL A 155 -16.96 15.24 -3.25
CA VAL A 155 -17.79 16.45 -3.42
C VAL A 155 -16.92 17.60 -3.89
N LYS A 156 -17.36 18.27 -4.97
CA LYS A 156 -16.70 19.45 -5.55
C LYS A 156 -17.19 20.73 -4.88
#